data_ea5554aace2bd43f2dca314af383b33e
#
_entry.id   ea5554aace2bd43f2dca314af383b33e
#
_cell.length_a   1.000
_cell.length_b   1.000
_cell.length_c   1.000
_cell.angle_alpha   90.00
_cell.angle_beta   90.00
_cell.angle_gamma   90.00
#
_symmetry.space_group_name_H-M   'P 1'
#
loop_
_entity.id
_entity.type
_entity.pdbx_description
1 polymer ?
#
loop_
_entity_poly.entity_id
_entity_poly.type
_entity_poly.pdbx_seq_one_letter_code
_entity_poly.pdbx_strand_id
1 'polypeptide(L)'
;MQPLTAETTARHSRHFQLIVDVHLLLVRNGDLLLGRRANTGYGDGAYEPPSGRLAERETLVEAAVRVAAAQVGIALDPARVTLAHVLHDVSGAGRMAFFLTEDLDLLTTGGWAAGAAGPTGSYSDFGWYPLTDLPANMIDRARVAVRNYAAGARFSTYPAFGM
;
A
#
# COMPACT_ATOMS: atom_id res chain seq x y z
N MET A 1 19.75 3.13 35.20
CA MET A 1 18.97 3.67 34.06
C MET A 1 18.97 5.18 34.22
N GLN A 2 19.80 5.88 33.47
CA GLN A 2 19.80 7.33 33.50
C GLN A 2 18.59 7.87 32.72
N PRO A 3 17.85 8.85 33.20
CA PRO A 3 16.79 9.48 32.44
C PRO A 3 17.40 10.18 31.23
N LEU A 4 16.76 10.00 30.07
CA LEU A 4 17.09 10.72 28.84
C LEU A 4 17.03 12.22 29.15
N THR A 5 18.15 12.92 28.98
CA THR A 5 18.22 14.35 29.24
C THR A 5 17.37 15.13 28.22
N ALA A 6 16.92 16.30 28.58
CA ALA A 6 16.13 17.18 27.69
C ALA A 6 16.83 17.45 26.35
N GLU A 7 18.16 17.41 26.30
CA GLU A 7 18.97 17.55 25.08
C GLU A 7 18.79 16.37 24.12
N THR A 8 18.64 15.14 24.65
CA THR A 8 18.41 13.96 23.83
C THR A 8 17.00 14.01 23.20
N THR A 9 16.01 14.49 23.94
CA THR A 9 14.64 14.69 23.43
C THR A 9 14.60 15.77 22.35
N ALA A 10 15.31 16.89 22.54
CA ALA A 10 15.39 17.97 21.57
C ALA A 10 16.12 17.58 20.27
N ARG A 11 17.10 16.67 20.34
CA ARG A 11 17.76 16.13 19.13
C ARG A 11 16.84 15.23 18.31
N HIS A 12 16.02 14.41 18.95
CA HIS A 12 15.04 13.57 18.25
C HIS A 12 13.98 14.40 17.50
N SER A 13 13.61 15.57 17.99
CA SER A 13 12.63 16.47 17.36
C SER A 13 13.16 17.19 16.11
N ARG A 14 14.48 17.09 15.79
CA ARG A 14 15.09 17.72 14.61
C ARG A 14 15.22 16.79 13.41
N HIS A 15 14.89 15.51 13.54
CA HIS A 15 14.91 14.59 12.42
C HIS A 15 13.66 14.74 11.56
N PHE A 16 13.87 14.80 10.26
CA PHE A 16 12.77 14.77 9.30
C PHE A 16 12.09 13.41 9.36
N GLN A 17 10.77 13.41 9.45
CA GLN A 17 9.97 12.21 9.55
C GLN A 17 9.01 12.12 8.38
N LEU A 18 8.85 10.93 7.85
CA LEU A 18 7.91 10.61 6.80
C LEU A 18 6.83 9.65 7.31
N ILE A 19 5.63 9.81 6.77
CA ILE A 19 4.61 8.78 6.90
C ILE A 19 5.03 7.59 6.05
N VAL A 20 4.94 6.38 6.59
CA VAL A 20 5.21 5.15 5.87
C VAL A 20 3.92 4.36 5.68
N ASP A 21 3.57 4.12 4.42
CA ASP A 21 2.44 3.29 4.04
C ASP A 21 2.92 1.97 3.42
N VAL A 22 2.15 0.92 3.65
CA VAL A 22 2.33 -0.38 3.01
C VAL A 22 1.12 -0.65 2.13
N HIS A 23 1.37 -0.92 0.85
CA HIS A 23 0.37 -1.27 -0.14
C HIS A 23 0.55 -2.73 -0.58
N LEU A 24 -0.54 -3.39 -0.88
CA LEU A 24 -0.53 -4.74 -1.44
C LEU A 24 -0.64 -4.67 -2.96
N LEU A 25 0.41 -5.06 -3.66
CA LEU A 25 0.42 -5.16 -5.10
C LEU A 25 0.16 -6.62 -5.50
N LEU A 26 -1.09 -7.02 -5.48
CA LEU A 26 -1.51 -8.39 -5.74
C LEU A 26 -1.96 -8.50 -7.19
N VAL A 27 -1.18 -9.23 -7.99
CA VAL A 27 -1.40 -9.40 -9.43
C VAL A 27 -1.71 -10.87 -9.72
N ARG A 28 -2.75 -11.12 -10.51
CA ARG A 28 -3.16 -12.43 -11.00
C ARG A 28 -3.49 -12.34 -12.47
N ASN A 29 -2.80 -13.12 -13.32
CA ASN A 29 -3.04 -13.15 -14.78
C ASN A 29 -3.02 -11.74 -15.42
N GLY A 30 -2.14 -10.85 -14.98
CA GLY A 30 -2.05 -9.48 -15.48
C GLY A 30 -3.07 -8.50 -14.91
N ASP A 31 -3.95 -8.95 -14.03
CA ASP A 31 -4.93 -8.12 -13.34
C ASP A 31 -4.46 -7.81 -11.91
N LEU A 32 -4.64 -6.55 -11.52
CA LEU A 32 -4.31 -6.02 -10.20
C LEU A 32 -5.55 -5.97 -9.32
N LEU A 33 -5.42 -6.39 -8.07
CA LEU A 33 -6.46 -6.21 -7.06
C LEU A 33 -6.52 -4.73 -6.63
N LEU A 34 -7.66 -4.10 -6.81
CA LEU A 34 -7.94 -2.74 -6.32
C LEU A 34 -9.15 -2.74 -5.40
N GLY A 35 -9.09 -1.94 -4.34
CA GLY A 35 -10.20 -1.64 -3.46
C GLY A 35 -10.74 -0.24 -3.72
N ARG A 36 -12.06 -0.09 -3.65
CA ARG A 36 -12.72 1.21 -3.67
C ARG A 36 -12.81 1.77 -2.27
N ARG A 37 -12.16 2.89 -2.04
CA ARG A 37 -12.11 3.53 -0.72
C ARG A 37 -13.51 3.94 -0.24
N ALA A 38 -13.75 3.72 1.06
CA ALA A 38 -15.01 4.09 1.73
C ALA A 38 -14.73 4.42 3.20
N ASN A 39 -15.49 5.36 3.76
CA ASN A 39 -15.47 5.71 5.18
C ASN A 39 -14.08 6.12 5.72
N THR A 40 -13.19 6.62 4.88
CA THR A 40 -11.82 6.99 5.27
C THR A 40 -11.66 8.50 5.46
N GLY A 41 -12.56 9.29 4.88
CA GLY A 41 -12.48 10.75 4.88
C GLY A 41 -11.51 11.34 3.85
N TYR A 42 -10.84 10.49 3.05
CA TYR A 42 -9.96 10.92 1.98
C TYR A 42 -10.05 10.01 0.77
N GLY A 43 -10.32 10.60 -0.39
CA GLY A 43 -10.36 9.86 -1.66
C GLY A 43 -11.43 8.77 -1.70
N ASP A 44 -12.47 8.87 -0.90
CA ASP A 44 -13.56 7.90 -0.87
C ASP A 44 -14.25 7.82 -2.23
N GLY A 45 -14.49 6.60 -2.69
CA GLY A 45 -14.97 6.31 -4.03
C GLY A 45 -13.86 6.10 -5.07
N ALA A 46 -12.61 6.48 -4.79
CA ALA A 46 -11.47 6.19 -5.65
C ALA A 46 -10.87 4.81 -5.37
N TYR A 47 -10.22 4.26 -6.38
CA TYR A 47 -9.55 2.96 -6.30
C TYR A 47 -8.08 3.09 -5.95
N GLU A 48 -7.58 2.12 -5.18
CA GLU A 48 -6.17 1.95 -4.87
C GLU A 48 -5.83 0.49 -4.56
N PRO A 49 -4.56 0.09 -4.66
CA PRO A 49 -4.12 -1.16 -4.04
C PRO A 49 -4.40 -1.11 -2.54
N PRO A 50 -4.91 -2.19 -1.92
CA PRO A 50 -5.21 -2.20 -0.49
C PRO A 50 -4.01 -1.75 0.33
N SER A 51 -4.22 -0.91 1.33
CA SER A 51 -3.13 -0.27 2.05
C SER A 51 -3.41 -0.08 3.54
N GLY A 52 -2.34 0.17 4.28
CA GLY A 52 -2.36 0.56 5.66
C GLY A 52 -1.05 1.24 6.06
N ARG A 53 -1.05 1.92 7.20
CA ARG A 53 0.16 2.52 7.75
C ARG A 53 1.04 1.48 8.41
N LEU A 54 2.36 1.66 8.28
CA LEU A 54 3.33 0.89 9.06
C LEU A 54 3.16 1.24 10.55
N ALA A 55 3.08 0.22 11.39
CA ALA A 55 3.04 0.39 12.84
C ALA A 55 4.45 0.47 13.43
N GLU A 56 4.54 1.00 14.65
CA GLU A 56 5.81 1.04 15.37
C GLU A 56 6.34 -0.38 15.61
N ARG A 57 7.63 -0.59 15.37
CA ARG A 57 8.34 -1.88 15.54
C ARG A 57 7.83 -3.03 14.67
N GLU A 58 7.12 -2.72 13.62
CA GLU A 58 6.59 -3.67 12.65
C GLU A 58 7.50 -3.69 11.41
N THR A 59 7.83 -4.86 10.92
CA THR A 59 8.52 -4.99 9.63
C THR A 59 7.54 -4.75 8.47
N LEU A 60 8.06 -4.44 7.28
CA LEU A 60 7.22 -4.29 6.09
C LEU A 60 6.44 -5.57 5.76
N VAL A 61 7.06 -6.74 5.96
CA VAL A 61 6.40 -8.03 5.72
C VAL A 61 5.27 -8.27 6.72
N GLU A 62 5.50 -8.00 8.00
CA GLU A 62 4.45 -8.10 9.03
C GLU A 62 3.29 -7.13 8.74
N ALA A 63 3.61 -5.92 8.31
CA ALA A 63 2.59 -4.94 7.90
C ALA A 63 1.77 -5.44 6.70
N ALA A 64 2.42 -6.02 5.68
CA ALA A 64 1.72 -6.57 4.52
C ALA A 64 0.75 -7.70 4.91
N VAL A 65 1.19 -8.61 5.77
CA VAL A 65 0.36 -9.71 6.29
C VAL A 65 -0.84 -9.16 7.08
N ARG A 66 -0.60 -8.20 7.96
CA ARG A 66 -1.64 -7.55 8.75
C ARG A 66 -2.64 -6.79 7.86
N VAL A 67 -2.17 -6.01 6.91
CA VAL A 67 -3.02 -5.26 5.97
C VAL A 67 -3.87 -6.20 5.12
N ALA A 68 -3.29 -7.30 4.64
CA ALA A 68 -4.02 -8.30 3.86
C ALA A 68 -5.17 -8.91 4.67
N ALA A 69 -4.92 -9.30 5.91
CA ALA A 69 -5.94 -9.85 6.78
C ALA A 69 -7.00 -8.81 7.17
N ALA A 70 -6.58 -7.61 7.58
CA ALA A 70 -7.48 -6.58 8.11
C ALA A 70 -8.28 -5.88 7.00
N GLN A 71 -7.68 -5.59 5.85
CA GLN A 71 -8.32 -4.81 4.79
C GLN A 71 -9.00 -5.67 3.72
N VAL A 72 -8.45 -6.84 3.42
CA VAL A 72 -8.94 -7.70 2.34
C VAL A 72 -9.58 -8.98 2.87
N GLY A 73 -9.14 -9.46 4.03
CA GLY A 73 -9.59 -10.72 4.61
C GLY A 73 -8.87 -11.95 4.05
N ILE A 74 -7.64 -11.78 3.57
CA ILE A 74 -6.81 -12.87 3.05
C ILE A 74 -5.58 -13.10 3.92
N ALA A 75 -5.08 -14.33 3.92
CA ALA A 75 -3.85 -14.72 4.60
C ALA A 75 -2.70 -14.78 3.61
N LEU A 76 -1.68 -13.93 3.81
CA LEU A 76 -0.41 -14.01 3.08
C LEU A 76 0.59 -14.89 3.84
N ASP A 77 1.43 -15.59 3.11
CA ASP A 77 2.57 -16.31 3.67
C ASP A 77 3.75 -15.34 3.81
N PRO A 78 4.19 -15.00 5.04
CA PRO A 78 5.29 -14.06 5.25
C PRO A 78 6.59 -14.46 4.53
N ALA A 79 6.84 -15.75 4.36
CA ALA A 79 8.04 -16.27 3.69
C ALA A 79 8.03 -16.00 2.17
N ARG A 80 6.89 -15.65 1.60
CA ARG A 80 6.69 -15.45 0.16
C ARG A 80 6.44 -13.99 -0.22
N VAL A 81 6.25 -13.13 0.77
CA VAL A 81 6.07 -11.69 0.54
C VAL A 81 7.38 -11.06 0.13
N THR A 82 7.36 -10.32 -0.98
CA THR A 82 8.51 -9.60 -1.52
C THR A 82 8.18 -8.15 -1.82
N LEU A 83 9.20 -7.30 -1.90
CA LEU A 83 9.06 -5.89 -2.28
C LEU A 83 8.99 -5.78 -3.81
N ALA A 84 7.91 -5.17 -4.31
CA ALA A 84 7.69 -4.98 -5.73
C ALA A 84 8.05 -3.56 -6.20
N HIS A 85 7.70 -2.53 -5.42
CA HIS A 85 7.86 -1.13 -5.82
C HIS A 85 7.95 -0.21 -4.61
N VAL A 86 8.62 0.92 -4.76
CA VAL A 86 8.69 1.99 -3.75
C VAL A 86 8.27 3.31 -4.40
N LEU A 87 7.39 4.06 -3.74
CA LEU A 87 7.02 5.41 -4.14
C LEU A 87 7.46 6.40 -3.06
N HIS A 88 8.23 7.41 -3.45
CA HIS A 88 8.51 8.58 -2.62
C HIS A 88 7.54 9.71 -3.01
N ASP A 89 6.62 10.03 -2.13
CA ASP A 89 5.70 11.16 -2.29
C ASP A 89 6.24 12.35 -1.51
N VAL A 90 6.66 13.38 -2.24
CA VAL A 90 7.19 14.64 -1.66
C VAL A 90 6.13 15.70 -1.46
N SER A 91 4.87 15.41 -1.80
CA SER A 91 3.76 16.34 -1.58
C SER A 91 3.34 16.36 -0.11
N GLY A 92 2.78 17.48 0.34
CA GLY A 92 2.31 17.64 1.71
C GLY A 92 3.42 17.40 2.74
N ALA A 93 3.13 16.60 3.76
CA ALA A 93 4.08 16.24 4.81
C ALA A 93 5.14 15.21 4.36
N GLY A 94 4.99 14.65 3.17
CA GLY A 94 5.85 13.61 2.62
C GLY A 94 5.53 12.21 3.15
N ARG A 95 5.71 11.22 2.27
CA ARG A 95 5.55 9.81 2.65
C ARG A 95 6.38 8.87 1.78
N MET A 96 6.66 7.70 2.34
CA MET A 96 7.17 6.56 1.60
C MET A 96 6.09 5.49 1.54
N ALA A 97 5.78 5.03 0.33
CA ALA A 97 4.85 3.94 0.12
C ALA A 97 5.61 2.72 -0.41
N PHE A 98 5.52 1.62 0.31
CA PHE A 98 6.13 0.34 -0.04
C PHE A 98 5.05 -0.60 -0.56
N PHE A 99 5.23 -1.09 -1.79
CA PHE A 99 4.30 -2.01 -2.44
C PHE A 99 4.86 -3.43 -2.31
N LEU A 100 4.17 -4.25 -1.54
CA LEU A 100 4.56 -5.63 -1.28
C LEU A 100 3.65 -6.58 -2.07
N THR A 101 4.21 -7.68 -2.52
CA THR A 101 3.52 -8.67 -3.34
C THR A 101 3.78 -10.08 -2.85
N GLU A 102 2.85 -10.97 -3.17
CA GLU A 102 3.00 -12.42 -3.09
C GLU A 102 2.44 -13.04 -4.37
N ASP A 103 3.00 -14.16 -4.80
CA ASP A 103 2.46 -14.92 -5.92
C ASP A 103 1.10 -15.52 -5.53
N LEU A 104 0.05 -15.07 -6.21
CA LEU A 104 -1.33 -15.41 -5.89
C LEU A 104 -1.86 -16.68 -6.56
N ASP A 105 -1.07 -17.37 -7.37
CA ASP A 105 -1.52 -18.62 -8.01
C ASP A 105 -1.96 -19.66 -6.97
N LEU A 106 -1.54 -19.50 -5.73
CA LEU A 106 -1.91 -20.33 -4.60
C LEU A 106 -3.11 -19.80 -3.78
N LEU A 107 -3.52 -18.55 -3.98
CA LEU A 107 -4.67 -17.96 -3.28
C LEU A 107 -6.01 -18.33 -3.91
N THR A 108 -6.01 -19.12 -4.96
CA THR A 108 -7.23 -19.56 -5.64
C THR A 108 -8.12 -20.46 -4.77
N THR A 109 -7.66 -20.88 -3.61
CA THR A 109 -8.37 -21.83 -2.73
C THR A 109 -9.06 -21.17 -1.54
N GLY A 110 -8.92 -19.85 -1.32
CA GLY A 110 -9.34 -19.19 -0.08
C GLY A 110 -10.78 -18.66 -0.03
N GLY A 111 -11.61 -18.87 -1.04
CA GLY A 111 -13.02 -18.45 -0.99
C GLY A 111 -13.26 -16.94 -1.01
N TRP A 112 -12.26 -16.12 -1.33
CA TRP A 112 -12.43 -14.70 -1.48
C TRP A 112 -13.13 -14.38 -2.82
N ALA A 113 -14.29 -13.75 -2.75
CA ALA A 113 -15.07 -13.35 -3.93
C ALA A 113 -14.77 -11.89 -4.28
N ALA A 114 -14.43 -11.61 -5.54
CA ALA A 114 -14.39 -10.26 -6.07
C ALA A 114 -15.74 -9.55 -5.83
N GLY A 115 -15.69 -8.27 -5.47
CA GLY A 115 -16.91 -7.50 -5.15
C GLY A 115 -17.29 -7.50 -3.67
N ALA A 116 -16.64 -8.30 -2.82
CA ALA A 116 -16.87 -8.25 -1.38
C ALA A 116 -16.29 -6.97 -0.77
N ALA A 117 -16.96 -6.44 0.26
CA ALA A 117 -16.41 -5.36 1.07
C ALA A 117 -15.27 -5.87 1.96
N GLY A 118 -14.32 -4.99 2.29
CA GLY A 118 -13.25 -5.31 3.22
C GLY A 118 -13.74 -5.41 4.68
N PRO A 119 -13.06 -6.22 5.52
CA PRO A 119 -13.46 -6.43 6.92
C PRO A 119 -13.51 -5.16 7.77
N THR A 120 -12.65 -4.16 7.48
CA THR A 120 -12.59 -2.90 8.23
C THR A 120 -13.64 -1.87 7.82
N GLY A 121 -14.31 -2.09 6.68
CA GLY A 121 -15.17 -1.07 6.08
C GLY A 121 -14.44 0.08 5.39
N SER A 122 -13.11 0.06 5.33
CA SER A 122 -12.30 1.06 4.62
C SER A 122 -12.38 0.93 3.09
N TYR A 123 -12.87 -0.19 2.60
CA TYR A 123 -13.17 -0.45 1.19
C TYR A 123 -14.59 -0.98 1.07
N SER A 124 -15.36 -0.40 0.14
CA SER A 124 -16.72 -0.83 -0.13
C SER A 124 -16.78 -2.12 -0.96
N ASP A 125 -15.80 -2.31 -1.82
CA ASP A 125 -15.69 -3.45 -2.73
C ASP A 125 -14.26 -3.59 -3.24
N PHE A 126 -13.96 -4.77 -3.77
CA PHE A 126 -12.70 -5.10 -4.44
C PHE A 126 -12.99 -5.64 -5.84
N GLY A 127 -12.06 -5.37 -6.76
CA GLY A 127 -12.12 -5.91 -8.11
C GLY A 127 -10.73 -6.17 -8.67
N TRP A 128 -10.69 -6.97 -9.73
CA TRP A 128 -9.51 -7.23 -10.54
C TRP A 128 -9.54 -6.35 -11.78
N TYR A 129 -8.48 -5.58 -11.99
CA TYR A 129 -8.38 -4.62 -13.08
C TYR A 129 -7.11 -4.86 -13.87
N PRO A 130 -7.19 -4.92 -15.21
CA PRO A 130 -6.00 -5.10 -16.04
C PRO A 130 -4.96 -3.99 -15.76
N LEU A 131 -3.68 -4.38 -15.61
CA LEU A 131 -2.60 -3.40 -15.48
C LEU A 131 -2.50 -2.46 -16.68
N THR A 132 -3.02 -2.89 -17.83
CA THR A 132 -3.08 -2.12 -19.07
C THR A 132 -4.30 -1.22 -19.18
N ASP A 133 -5.29 -1.38 -18.30
CA ASP A 133 -6.55 -0.62 -18.32
C ASP A 133 -7.04 -0.35 -16.90
N LEU A 134 -6.34 0.52 -16.19
CA LEU A 134 -6.65 0.90 -14.82
C LEU A 134 -7.87 1.83 -14.76
N PRO A 135 -8.69 1.79 -13.68
CA PRO A 135 -9.83 2.68 -13.51
C PRO A 135 -9.41 4.15 -13.60
N ALA A 136 -10.24 5.00 -14.20
CA ALA A 136 -9.97 6.43 -14.34
C ALA A 136 -9.89 7.15 -12.98
N ASN A 137 -10.64 6.68 -11.98
CA ASN A 137 -10.75 7.26 -10.66
C ASN A 137 -9.85 6.59 -9.60
N MET A 138 -8.61 6.29 -9.93
CA MET A 138 -7.61 5.87 -8.94
C MET A 138 -7.06 7.07 -8.16
N ILE A 139 -6.58 6.80 -6.95
CA ILE A 139 -5.72 7.74 -6.20
C ILE A 139 -4.46 8.01 -7.04
N ASP A 140 -4.16 9.29 -7.31
CA ASP A 140 -3.15 9.71 -8.30
C ASP A 140 -1.76 9.13 -8.04
N ARG A 141 -1.27 9.22 -6.79
CA ARG A 141 0.05 8.65 -6.46
C ARG A 141 0.10 7.14 -6.60
N ALA A 142 -0.99 6.44 -6.28
CA ALA A 142 -1.09 5.00 -6.47
C ALA A 142 -1.07 4.64 -7.96
N ARG A 143 -1.75 5.41 -8.79
CA ARG A 143 -1.70 5.24 -10.24
C ARG A 143 -0.28 5.39 -10.79
N VAL A 144 0.46 6.40 -10.35
CA VAL A 144 1.87 6.61 -10.76
C VAL A 144 2.71 5.40 -10.39
N ALA A 145 2.61 4.92 -9.17
CA ALA A 145 3.35 3.75 -8.71
C ALA A 145 3.01 2.49 -9.53
N VAL A 146 1.72 2.22 -9.73
CA VAL A 146 1.26 1.02 -10.47
C VAL A 146 1.69 1.07 -11.94
N ARG A 147 1.57 2.23 -12.60
CA ARG A 147 2.02 2.40 -13.98
C ARG A 147 3.52 2.19 -14.13
N ASN A 148 4.32 2.74 -13.24
CA ASN A 148 5.77 2.59 -13.26
C ASN A 148 6.18 1.13 -12.94
N TYR A 149 5.51 0.50 -12.01
CA TYR A 149 5.69 -0.94 -11.76
C TYR A 149 5.38 -1.77 -13.00
N ALA A 150 4.25 -1.52 -13.67
CA ALA A 150 3.88 -2.23 -14.90
C ALA A 150 4.89 -2.02 -16.04
N ALA A 151 5.58 -0.88 -16.06
CA ALA A 151 6.66 -0.59 -16.99
C ALA A 151 8.03 -1.17 -16.58
N GLY A 152 8.09 -1.92 -15.47
CA GLY A 152 9.32 -2.57 -14.98
C GLY A 152 10.16 -1.72 -14.02
N ALA A 153 9.72 -0.53 -13.65
CA ALA A 153 10.42 0.30 -12.67
C ALA A 153 10.17 -0.20 -11.23
N ARG A 154 11.19 -0.08 -10.39
CA ARG A 154 11.10 -0.45 -8.97
C ARG A 154 10.89 0.74 -8.05
N PHE A 155 11.00 1.95 -8.58
CA PHE A 155 10.94 3.18 -7.81
C PHE A 155 10.23 4.29 -8.59
N SER A 156 9.44 5.09 -7.87
CA SER A 156 8.75 6.27 -8.39
C SER A 156 8.89 7.45 -7.45
N THR A 157 8.81 8.65 -8.00
CA THR A 157 8.65 9.89 -7.25
C THR A 157 7.33 10.54 -7.63
N TYR A 158 6.61 11.07 -6.64
CA TYR A 158 5.35 11.77 -6.84
C TYR A 158 5.35 13.12 -6.08
N PRO A 159 4.88 14.21 -6.67
CA PRO A 159 4.65 14.34 -8.11
C PRO A 159 5.95 14.20 -8.90
N ALA A 160 5.87 13.83 -10.17
CA ALA A 160 7.05 13.71 -11.02
C ALA A 160 7.67 15.09 -11.23
N PHE A 161 8.96 15.23 -10.93
CA PHE A 161 9.70 16.45 -11.22
C PHE A 161 10.11 16.47 -12.69
N GLY A 162 9.87 17.58 -13.37
CA GLY A 162 10.47 17.88 -14.68
C GLY A 162 9.63 17.47 -15.90
N MET A 163 8.34 17.48 -15.77
CA MET A 163 7.48 17.52 -16.96
C MET A 163 6.84 18.86 -17.15
#